data_626c4ae137947a96226e9e48c85e6f56
#
_entry.id   626c4ae137947a96226e9e48c85e6f56
#
_cell.length_a   1.000
_cell.length_b   1.000
_cell.length_c   1.000
_cell.angle_alpha   90.00
_cell.angle_beta   90.00
_cell.angle_gamma   90.00
#
_symmetry.space_group_name_H-M   'P 1'
#
loop_
_entity.id
_entity.type
_entity.pdbx_description
1 polymer ?
#
loop_
_entity_poly.entity_id
_entity_poly.type
_entity_poly.pdbx_seq_one_letter_code
_entity_poly.pdbx_strand_id
1 'polypeptide(L)'
;MLTVASTLILGSASFSAWSQQSPALDRVSLWVGGYYSNNDTTLSARGRQEFSGLNGSANFERDLGLDKHSTNPRVRADFLLGDSQGFSFDYYQLHRSNSESYNGNIPGLNTPIGGNIKGIVNYDFGSASYKWWFGHANDVFGFGLGAAYYKVDFRLRANAYGAGEAVSYSDGYSDSEWAPMLSLGWRHAFNDQWRMYVDASGVKKNGGNLSGHIWNGAVGVEWFPWQNFGFALEYAASHLHLNKEYSDARLRLDLDSDGPAFYLRARF
;
A
#
# COMPACT_ATOMS: atom_id res chain seq x y z
N MET A 1 46.47 -4.84 -5.50
CA MET A 1 45.64 -5.05 -4.30
C MET A 1 45.68 -3.78 -3.49
N LEU A 2 44.69 -2.90 -3.62
CA LEU A 2 44.56 -1.72 -2.77
C LEU A 2 43.16 -1.81 -2.12
N THR A 3 43.18 -2.03 -0.81
CA THR A 3 42.00 -2.10 0.04
C THR A 3 41.66 -0.66 0.44
N VAL A 4 40.53 -0.12 -0.06
CA VAL A 4 40.01 1.17 0.40
C VAL A 4 39.04 0.89 1.54
N ALA A 5 39.48 1.13 2.77
CA ALA A 5 38.65 1.12 3.94
C ALA A 5 37.90 2.48 4.04
N SER A 6 36.64 2.51 3.71
CA SER A 6 35.77 3.67 3.91
C SER A 6 35.30 3.71 5.35
N THR A 7 35.91 4.53 6.16
CA THR A 7 35.51 4.83 7.53
C THR A 7 34.31 5.78 7.50
N LEU A 8 33.12 5.26 7.78
CA LEU A 8 31.93 6.07 8.05
C LEU A 8 32.08 6.73 9.43
N ILE A 9 32.43 8.00 9.45
CA ILE A 9 32.40 8.83 10.66
C ILE A 9 30.93 9.23 10.88
N LEU A 10 30.24 8.50 11.76
CA LEU A 10 29.00 8.95 12.36
C LEU A 10 29.32 10.09 13.34
N GLY A 11 29.24 11.31 12.86
CA GLY A 11 29.32 12.49 13.69
C GLY A 11 28.11 12.54 14.64
N SER A 12 28.33 12.23 15.91
CA SER A 12 27.37 12.47 16.98
C SER A 12 27.31 13.98 17.24
N ALA A 13 26.46 14.66 16.48
CA ALA A 13 26.07 16.03 16.80
C ALA A 13 25.21 15.96 18.07
N SER A 14 25.81 16.27 19.21
CA SER A 14 25.12 16.43 20.48
C SER A 14 24.31 17.74 20.42
N PHE A 15 23.09 17.66 19.91
CA PHE A 15 22.09 18.73 20.10
C PHE A 15 21.48 18.53 21.49
N SER A 16 22.15 19.03 22.50
CA SER A 16 21.56 19.28 23.82
C SER A 16 20.74 20.59 23.76
N ALA A 17 19.67 20.58 22.99
CA ALA A 17 18.56 21.48 23.21
C ALA A 17 17.60 20.76 24.17
N TRP A 18 17.24 21.41 25.24
CA TRP A 18 16.24 20.95 26.20
C TRP A 18 14.92 20.77 25.48
N SER A 19 14.72 19.59 24.95
CA SER A 19 13.55 19.21 24.20
C SER A 19 12.55 18.64 25.19
N GLN A 20 11.68 19.48 25.68
CA GLN A 20 10.45 19.01 26.27
C GLN A 20 9.70 18.27 25.17
N GLN A 21 9.30 17.01 25.43
CA GLN A 21 8.52 16.20 24.46
C GLN A 21 7.36 17.04 23.93
N SER A 22 7.23 17.11 22.62
CA SER A 22 6.14 17.84 21.99
C SER A 22 4.79 17.21 22.35
N PRO A 23 3.75 17.99 22.69
CA PRO A 23 2.41 17.46 22.90
C PRO A 23 1.81 16.81 21.63
N ALA A 24 2.44 17.01 20.47
CA ALA A 24 2.04 16.36 19.22
C ALA A 24 2.60 14.94 19.06
N LEU A 25 3.49 14.47 19.94
CA LEU A 25 4.08 13.14 19.91
C LEU A 25 3.72 12.35 21.18
N ASP A 26 3.54 11.07 21.04
CA ASP A 26 3.33 10.12 22.13
C ASP A 26 4.52 9.16 22.24
N ARG A 27 4.84 8.69 23.45
CA ARG A 27 5.93 7.72 23.63
C ARG A 27 5.60 6.39 22.97
N VAL A 28 4.37 5.95 23.13
CA VAL A 28 3.81 4.77 22.48
C VAL A 28 2.45 5.13 21.92
N SER A 29 2.22 4.78 20.69
CA SER A 29 0.96 5.03 20.01
C SER A 29 0.55 3.79 19.22
N LEU A 30 -0.67 3.33 19.43
CA LEU A 30 -1.25 2.19 18.73
C LEU A 30 -2.55 2.62 18.05
N TRP A 31 -2.72 2.20 16.81
CA TRP A 31 -3.86 2.53 15.97
C TRP A 31 -4.42 1.24 15.40
N VAL A 32 -5.71 1.01 15.60
CA VAL A 32 -6.42 -0.14 15.03
C VAL A 32 -7.68 0.37 14.36
N GLY A 33 -7.86 0.06 13.11
CA GLY A 33 -8.99 0.61 12.37
C GLY A 33 -9.26 -0.04 11.04
N GLY A 34 -10.08 0.63 10.27
CA GLY A 34 -10.48 0.26 8.93
C GLY A 34 -10.27 1.39 7.93
N TYR A 35 -9.80 1.03 6.77
CA TYR A 35 -9.64 1.89 5.61
C TYR A 35 -10.69 1.52 4.56
N TYR A 36 -11.63 2.42 4.29
CA TYR A 36 -12.61 2.26 3.22
C TYR A 36 -12.04 2.86 1.95
N SER A 37 -11.55 2.01 1.07
CA SER A 37 -10.86 2.42 -0.15
C SER A 37 -11.74 2.34 -1.39
N ASN A 38 -11.61 3.33 -2.25
CA ASN A 38 -12.01 3.30 -3.65
C ASN A 38 -10.77 2.91 -4.47
N ASN A 39 -10.88 1.90 -5.32
CA ASN A 39 -9.74 1.30 -6.00
C ASN A 39 -9.94 1.32 -7.50
N ASP A 40 -8.87 1.57 -8.23
CA ASP A 40 -8.76 1.42 -9.68
C ASP A 40 -7.52 0.60 -10.00
N THR A 41 -7.72 -0.55 -10.64
CA THR A 41 -6.64 -1.52 -10.88
C THR A 41 -6.54 -1.82 -12.37
N THR A 42 -5.42 -1.47 -12.97
CA THR A 42 -5.13 -1.74 -14.37
C THR A 42 -3.95 -2.68 -14.52
N LEU A 43 -4.16 -3.80 -15.17
CA LEU A 43 -3.13 -4.74 -15.57
C LEU A 43 -2.92 -4.64 -17.08
N SER A 44 -1.69 -4.41 -17.50
CA SER A 44 -1.31 -4.39 -18.92
C SER A 44 -0.27 -5.47 -19.19
N ALA A 45 -0.46 -6.22 -20.26
CA ALA A 45 0.48 -7.22 -20.73
C ALA A 45 0.93 -6.89 -22.15
N ARG A 46 2.22 -7.04 -22.42
CA ARG A 46 2.80 -6.90 -23.77
C ARG A 46 3.77 -8.03 -24.03
N GLY A 47 3.42 -8.93 -24.97
CA GLY A 47 4.27 -10.00 -25.45
C GLY A 47 5.15 -9.56 -26.62
N ARG A 48 6.31 -10.21 -26.82
CA ARG A 48 7.10 -10.15 -28.05
C ARG A 48 6.52 -11.12 -29.09
N GLN A 49 6.96 -11.04 -30.33
CA GLN A 49 6.37 -11.61 -31.54
C GLN A 49 5.73 -13.02 -31.46
N GLU A 50 6.21 -13.91 -30.61
CA GLU A 50 5.63 -15.25 -30.42
C GLU A 50 4.41 -15.28 -29.47
N PHE A 51 4.20 -14.24 -28.66
CA PHE A 51 3.07 -14.07 -27.74
C PHE A 51 2.20 -12.87 -28.09
N SER A 52 2.00 -12.60 -29.36
CA SER A 52 1.19 -11.46 -29.85
C SER A 52 -0.26 -11.46 -29.34
N GLY A 53 -0.77 -12.61 -28.91
CA GLY A 53 -2.08 -12.74 -28.28
C GLY A 53 -2.19 -12.18 -26.86
N LEU A 54 -1.05 -11.85 -26.20
CA LEU A 54 -1.03 -11.27 -24.84
C LEU A 54 -0.94 -9.74 -24.83
N ASN A 55 -1.09 -9.08 -25.98
CA ASN A 55 -1.09 -7.62 -26.05
C ASN A 55 -2.46 -7.09 -25.63
N GLY A 56 -2.55 -6.54 -24.44
CA GLY A 56 -3.80 -5.99 -23.94
C GLY A 56 -3.63 -5.26 -22.62
N SER A 57 -4.69 -4.55 -22.27
CA SER A 57 -4.85 -3.91 -20.96
C SER A 57 -6.24 -4.22 -20.46
N ALA A 58 -6.35 -4.65 -19.22
CA ALA A 58 -7.63 -4.87 -18.55
C ALA A 58 -7.70 -4.02 -17.28
N ASN A 59 -8.79 -3.30 -17.13
CA ASN A 59 -9.15 -2.65 -15.88
C ASN A 59 -10.06 -3.60 -15.10
N PHE A 60 -9.67 -3.92 -13.87
CA PHE A 60 -10.32 -4.99 -13.11
C PHE A 60 -11.72 -4.60 -12.66
N GLU A 61 -11.95 -3.35 -12.35
CA GLU A 61 -13.23 -2.83 -11.92
C GLU A 61 -14.22 -2.77 -13.09
N ARG A 62 -13.77 -2.29 -14.24
CA ARG A 62 -14.61 -2.12 -15.43
C ARG A 62 -14.80 -3.42 -16.21
N ASP A 63 -13.71 -4.18 -16.42
CA ASP A 63 -13.70 -5.29 -17.37
C ASP A 63 -13.92 -6.64 -16.70
N LEU A 64 -13.60 -6.76 -15.38
CA LEU A 64 -13.80 -7.97 -14.58
C LEU A 64 -14.84 -7.77 -13.45
N GLY A 65 -15.48 -6.60 -13.39
CA GLY A 65 -16.53 -6.29 -12.42
C GLY A 65 -16.09 -6.35 -10.96
N LEU A 66 -14.78 -6.17 -10.65
CA LEU A 66 -14.36 -6.12 -9.26
C LEU A 66 -14.97 -4.89 -8.56
N ASP A 67 -15.40 -5.09 -7.32
CA ASP A 67 -15.91 -3.99 -6.53
C ASP A 67 -14.86 -2.89 -6.40
N LYS A 68 -15.25 -1.67 -6.75
CA LYS A 68 -14.38 -0.49 -6.56
C LYS A 68 -14.07 -0.23 -5.10
N HIS A 69 -15.00 -0.55 -4.23
CA HIS A 69 -14.90 -0.24 -2.81
C HIS A 69 -14.55 -1.49 -2.00
N SER A 70 -13.66 -1.31 -1.03
CA SER A 70 -13.34 -2.35 -0.05
C SER A 70 -13.05 -1.75 1.32
N THR A 71 -13.40 -2.50 2.38
CA THR A 71 -13.04 -2.13 3.74
C THR A 71 -11.90 -3.02 4.20
N ASN A 72 -10.79 -2.41 4.54
CA ASN A 72 -9.55 -3.11 4.79
C ASN A 72 -9.07 -2.84 6.21
N PRO A 73 -8.69 -3.85 6.99
CA PRO A 73 -8.11 -3.64 8.30
C PRO A 73 -6.74 -2.95 8.17
N ARG A 74 -6.47 -2.01 9.08
CA ARG A 74 -5.18 -1.31 9.16
C ARG A 74 -4.75 -1.16 10.61
N VAL A 75 -3.48 -1.43 10.86
CA VAL A 75 -2.85 -1.30 12.17
C VAL A 75 -1.58 -0.47 12.04
N ARG A 76 -1.40 0.49 12.96
CA ARG A 76 -0.18 1.29 13.05
C ARG A 76 0.34 1.28 14.48
N ALA A 77 1.65 1.41 14.62
CA ALA A 77 2.31 1.57 15.90
C ALA A 77 3.49 2.55 15.76
N ASP A 78 3.58 3.48 16.71
CA ASP A 78 4.71 4.40 16.81
C ASP A 78 5.33 4.27 18.20
N PHE A 79 6.65 4.26 18.25
CA PHE A 79 7.45 4.18 19.48
C PHE A 79 8.49 5.29 19.47
N LEU A 80 8.35 6.26 20.35
CA LEU A 80 9.29 7.37 20.49
C LEU A 80 10.42 6.97 21.44
N LEU A 81 11.66 7.13 20.98
CA LEU A 81 12.87 6.97 21.75
C LEU A 81 13.44 8.34 22.11
N GLY A 82 13.49 8.65 23.40
CA GLY A 82 13.75 10.03 23.82
C GLY A 82 12.64 10.97 23.39
N ASP A 83 12.97 12.16 22.89
CA ASP A 83 12.01 13.21 22.59
C ASP A 83 11.86 13.52 21.09
N SER A 84 12.72 12.96 20.25
CA SER A 84 12.83 13.39 18.85
C SER A 84 13.09 12.27 17.83
N GLN A 85 13.06 11.02 18.20
CA GLN A 85 13.30 9.93 17.26
C GLN A 85 12.55 8.68 17.68
N GLY A 86 12.27 7.78 16.73
CA GLY A 86 11.51 6.59 17.06
C GLY A 86 11.26 5.67 15.87
N PHE A 87 10.53 4.62 16.13
CA PHE A 87 10.09 3.66 15.13
C PHE A 87 8.61 3.86 14.81
N SER A 88 8.28 3.69 13.53
CA SER A 88 6.91 3.65 13.03
C SER A 88 6.70 2.39 12.23
N PHE A 89 5.56 1.75 12.48
CA PHE A 89 5.10 0.55 11.78
C PHE A 89 3.72 0.80 11.22
N ASP A 90 3.46 0.31 10.02
CA ASP A 90 2.15 0.39 9.38
C ASP A 90 1.90 -0.92 8.63
N TYR A 91 0.71 -1.48 8.77
CA TYR A 91 0.31 -2.69 8.09
C TYR A 91 -1.16 -2.62 7.69
N TYR A 92 -1.45 -2.92 6.44
CA TYR A 92 -2.80 -3.07 5.94
C TYR A 92 -2.89 -4.16 4.86
N GLN A 93 -4.08 -4.70 4.72
CA GLN A 93 -4.42 -5.70 3.71
C GLN A 93 -5.55 -5.16 2.83
N LEU A 94 -5.44 -5.41 1.54
CA LEU A 94 -6.49 -5.20 0.56
C LEU A 94 -6.87 -6.57 0.00
N HIS A 95 -8.12 -6.99 0.22
CA HIS A 95 -8.64 -8.23 -0.32
C HIS A 95 -9.86 -7.94 -1.18
N ARG A 96 -9.80 -8.33 -2.45
CA ARG A 96 -10.87 -8.10 -3.42
C ARG A 96 -11.10 -9.34 -4.25
N SER A 97 -12.35 -9.72 -4.41
CA SER A 97 -12.74 -10.83 -5.29
C SER A 97 -14.08 -10.55 -5.92
N ASN A 98 -14.20 -10.85 -7.18
CA ASN A 98 -15.49 -10.85 -7.87
C ASN A 98 -15.62 -12.06 -8.80
N SER A 99 -16.86 -12.40 -9.12
CA SER A 99 -17.20 -13.46 -10.03
C SER A 99 -18.30 -12.97 -10.97
N GLU A 100 -17.95 -12.82 -12.23
CA GLU A 100 -18.89 -12.43 -13.28
C GLU A 100 -19.30 -13.64 -14.11
N SER A 101 -20.62 -13.75 -14.37
CA SER A 101 -21.18 -14.79 -15.24
C SER A 101 -21.46 -14.20 -16.60
N TYR A 102 -20.95 -14.83 -17.64
CA TYR A 102 -21.20 -14.46 -19.03
C TYR A 102 -22.10 -15.52 -19.68
N ASN A 103 -23.17 -15.06 -20.31
CA ASN A 103 -24.02 -15.88 -21.17
C ASN A 103 -24.18 -15.13 -22.51
N GLY A 104 -23.70 -15.71 -23.58
CA GLY A 104 -23.77 -15.06 -24.89
C GLY A 104 -23.67 -16.06 -26.03
N ASN A 105 -24.07 -15.62 -27.22
CA ASN A 105 -23.84 -16.36 -28.46
C ASN A 105 -22.65 -15.75 -29.19
N ILE A 106 -21.70 -16.57 -29.59
CA ILE A 106 -20.64 -16.13 -30.50
C ILE A 106 -21.19 -16.09 -31.91
N PRO A 107 -21.09 -14.95 -32.62
CA PRO A 107 -21.50 -14.87 -34.02
C PRO A 107 -20.78 -15.96 -34.85
N GLY A 108 -21.57 -16.79 -35.52
CA GLY A 108 -21.06 -17.93 -36.31
C GLY A 108 -21.04 -19.30 -35.60
N LEU A 109 -21.30 -19.34 -34.28
CA LEU A 109 -21.56 -20.56 -33.53
C LEU A 109 -23.01 -20.56 -33.04
N ASN A 110 -23.82 -21.49 -33.53
CA ASN A 110 -25.23 -21.61 -33.11
C ASN A 110 -25.43 -22.22 -31.71
N THR A 111 -24.38 -22.24 -30.91
CA THR A 111 -24.39 -22.83 -29.57
C THR A 111 -24.18 -21.72 -28.53
N PRO A 112 -25.10 -21.58 -27.56
CA PRO A 112 -24.90 -20.66 -26.47
C PRO A 112 -23.67 -21.07 -25.67
N ILE A 113 -22.77 -20.13 -25.42
CA ILE A 113 -21.61 -20.29 -24.55
C ILE A 113 -21.89 -19.52 -23.28
N GLY A 114 -21.93 -20.24 -22.17
CA GLY A 114 -21.97 -19.69 -20.83
C GLY A 114 -20.59 -19.81 -20.17
N GLY A 115 -20.31 -18.88 -19.29
CA GLY A 115 -19.04 -18.92 -18.55
C GLY A 115 -19.09 -18.13 -17.27
N ASN A 116 -18.12 -18.39 -16.40
CA ASN A 116 -17.90 -17.64 -15.18
C ASN A 116 -16.42 -17.26 -15.12
N ILE A 117 -16.15 -15.98 -14.91
CA ILE A 117 -14.80 -15.46 -14.70
C ILE A 117 -14.73 -14.96 -13.27
N LYS A 118 -13.79 -15.49 -12.48
CA LYS A 118 -13.51 -15.05 -11.12
C LYS A 118 -12.11 -14.42 -11.04
N GLY A 119 -12.06 -13.16 -10.68
CA GLY A 119 -10.85 -12.44 -10.35
C GLY A 119 -10.67 -12.34 -8.83
N ILE A 120 -9.46 -12.54 -8.35
CA ILE A 120 -9.07 -12.34 -6.95
C ILE A 120 -7.80 -11.50 -6.95
N VAL A 121 -7.81 -10.42 -6.18
CA VAL A 121 -6.66 -9.53 -5.97
C VAL A 121 -6.45 -9.37 -4.46
N ASN A 122 -5.31 -9.83 -3.98
CA ASN A 122 -4.86 -9.59 -2.62
C ASN A 122 -3.61 -8.73 -2.67
N TYR A 123 -3.58 -7.74 -1.84
CA TYR A 123 -2.42 -6.86 -1.66
C TYR A 123 -2.18 -6.68 -0.16
N ASP A 124 -0.99 -7.09 0.29
CA ASP A 124 -0.52 -6.87 1.65
C ASP A 124 0.58 -5.83 1.61
N PHE A 125 0.47 -4.82 2.45
CA PHE A 125 1.49 -3.81 2.65
C PHE A 125 1.90 -3.76 4.11
N GLY A 126 3.21 -3.81 4.35
CA GLY A 126 3.80 -3.60 5.65
C GLY A 126 4.99 -2.66 5.55
N SER A 127 5.18 -1.80 6.52
CA SER A 127 6.36 -0.94 6.56
C SER A 127 6.89 -0.78 7.97
N ALA A 128 8.20 -0.60 8.06
CA ALA A 128 8.90 -0.22 9.27
C ALA A 128 9.89 0.90 8.95
N SER A 129 9.87 1.97 9.72
CA SER A 129 10.77 3.10 9.54
C SER A 129 11.29 3.63 10.86
N TYR A 130 12.52 4.11 10.84
CA TYR A 130 13.07 4.94 11.88
C TYR A 130 12.88 6.38 11.48
N LYS A 131 12.27 7.19 12.38
CA LYS A 131 11.92 8.59 12.15
C LYS A 131 12.67 9.50 13.09
N TRP A 132 13.12 10.63 12.57
CA TRP A 132 13.62 11.78 13.33
C TRP A 132 12.58 12.89 13.27
N TRP A 133 12.25 13.42 14.43
CA TRP A 133 11.29 14.52 14.59
C TRP A 133 12.03 15.80 14.90
N PHE A 134 11.68 16.87 14.19
CA PHE A 134 12.23 18.19 14.30
C PHE A 134 11.10 19.18 14.57
N GLY A 135 11.36 20.15 15.40
CA GLY A 135 10.38 21.15 15.80
C GLY A 135 10.23 21.17 17.32
N HIS A 136 9.33 21.98 17.77
CA HIS A 136 9.10 22.20 19.19
C HIS A 136 7.67 22.68 19.42
N ALA A 137 7.25 22.68 20.69
CA ALA A 137 5.88 23.01 21.08
C ALA A 137 4.85 22.16 20.29
N ASN A 138 3.91 22.78 19.65
CA ASN A 138 2.77 22.13 19.04
C ASN A 138 3.06 21.57 17.63
N ASP A 139 4.17 21.95 17.00
CA ASP A 139 4.50 21.59 15.62
C ASP A 139 5.77 20.78 15.55
N VAL A 140 5.68 19.60 14.92
CA VAL A 140 6.84 18.77 14.63
C VAL A 140 6.78 18.22 13.22
N PHE A 141 7.94 18.15 12.58
CA PHE A 141 8.15 17.57 11.26
C PHE A 141 9.01 16.32 11.40
N GLY A 142 8.60 15.25 10.77
CA GLY A 142 9.27 13.96 10.79
C GLY A 142 9.91 13.63 9.44
N PHE A 143 11.12 13.11 9.49
CA PHE A 143 11.78 12.47 8.37
C PHE A 143 12.16 11.05 8.78
N GLY A 144 11.88 10.06 7.94
CA GLY A 144 12.15 8.67 8.25
C GLY A 144 12.76 7.90 7.09
N LEU A 145 13.60 6.95 7.48
CA LEU A 145 14.19 5.93 6.62
C LEU A 145 13.73 4.56 7.07
N GLY A 146 13.39 3.70 6.13
CA GLY A 146 12.89 2.38 6.48
C GLY A 146 12.84 1.42 5.31
N ALA A 147 12.06 0.39 5.48
CA ALA A 147 11.75 -0.60 4.47
C ALA A 147 10.26 -0.86 4.42
N ALA A 148 9.76 -1.08 3.22
CA ALA A 148 8.41 -1.54 2.99
C ALA A 148 8.45 -2.95 2.41
N TYR A 149 7.55 -3.80 2.89
CA TYR A 149 7.22 -5.10 2.36
C TYR A 149 5.90 -5.00 1.63
N TYR A 150 5.83 -5.53 0.45
CA TYR A 150 4.60 -5.67 -0.29
C TYR A 150 4.49 -7.06 -0.88
N LYS A 151 3.26 -7.58 -0.86
CA LYS A 151 2.91 -8.84 -1.49
C LYS A 151 1.67 -8.62 -2.34
N VAL A 152 1.75 -9.02 -3.59
CA VAL A 152 0.63 -9.01 -4.53
C VAL A 152 0.32 -10.45 -4.91
N ASP A 153 -0.92 -10.85 -4.74
CA ASP A 153 -1.42 -12.17 -5.12
C ASP A 153 -2.64 -11.96 -6.05
N PHE A 154 -2.46 -12.32 -7.28
CA PHE A 154 -3.51 -12.23 -8.30
C PHE A 154 -3.87 -13.62 -8.78
N ARG A 155 -5.16 -13.92 -8.87
CA ARG A 155 -5.68 -15.17 -9.42
C ARG A 155 -6.84 -14.91 -10.36
N LEU A 156 -6.79 -15.52 -11.52
CA LEU A 156 -7.86 -15.55 -12.50
C LEU A 156 -8.33 -17.00 -12.68
N ARG A 157 -9.62 -17.20 -12.54
CA ARG A 157 -10.29 -18.47 -12.87
C ARG A 157 -11.36 -18.21 -13.89
N ALA A 158 -11.31 -18.92 -14.99
CA ALA A 158 -12.34 -18.87 -16.02
C ALA A 158 -12.89 -20.27 -16.25
N ASN A 159 -14.22 -20.42 -16.24
CA ASN A 159 -14.92 -21.62 -16.60
C ASN A 159 -15.81 -21.29 -17.79
N ALA A 160 -15.71 -22.04 -18.86
CA ALA A 160 -16.57 -21.88 -20.03
C ALA A 160 -17.33 -23.18 -20.28
N TYR A 161 -18.61 -23.03 -20.62
CA TYR A 161 -19.52 -24.14 -20.94
C TYR A 161 -20.06 -23.92 -22.34
N GLY A 162 -19.94 -24.91 -23.22
CA GLY A 162 -20.51 -24.87 -24.56
C GLY A 162 -20.39 -26.20 -25.26
N ALA A 163 -21.36 -26.55 -26.13
CA ALA A 163 -21.37 -27.75 -26.96
C ALA A 163 -21.16 -29.08 -26.20
N GLY A 164 -21.52 -29.15 -24.92
CA GLY A 164 -21.37 -30.38 -24.12
C GLY A 164 -20.01 -30.55 -23.43
N GLU A 165 -19.11 -29.62 -23.60
CA GLU A 165 -17.79 -29.59 -22.93
C GLU A 165 -17.67 -28.44 -21.97
N ALA A 166 -16.97 -28.65 -20.85
CA ALA A 166 -16.60 -27.65 -19.87
C ALA A 166 -15.07 -27.47 -19.90
N VAL A 167 -14.63 -26.26 -20.11
CA VAL A 167 -13.20 -25.90 -20.06
C VAL A 167 -12.96 -25.01 -18.86
N SER A 168 -12.03 -25.42 -18.01
CA SER A 168 -11.61 -24.65 -16.84
C SER A 168 -10.18 -24.15 -17.06
N TYR A 169 -9.98 -22.86 -16.88
CA TYR A 169 -8.67 -22.22 -16.85
C TYR A 169 -8.44 -21.60 -15.47
N SER A 170 -7.28 -21.83 -14.89
CA SER A 170 -6.88 -21.18 -13.64
C SER A 170 -5.41 -20.80 -13.74
N ASP A 171 -5.14 -19.52 -13.59
CA ASP A 171 -3.80 -18.97 -13.52
C ASP A 171 -3.70 -17.98 -12.36
N GLY A 172 -2.51 -17.86 -11.81
CA GLY A 172 -2.29 -16.98 -10.67
C GLY A 172 -0.83 -16.54 -10.60
N TYR A 173 -0.68 -15.33 -10.10
CA TYR A 173 0.61 -14.72 -9.85
C TYR A 173 0.69 -14.31 -8.38
N SER A 174 1.77 -14.69 -7.72
CA SER A 174 2.08 -14.23 -6.37
C SER A 174 3.54 -13.80 -6.33
N ASP A 175 3.78 -12.58 -5.89
CA ASP A 175 5.13 -12.07 -5.69
C ASP A 175 5.18 -11.20 -4.42
N SER A 176 6.33 -11.22 -3.75
CA SER A 176 6.55 -10.43 -2.55
C SER A 176 7.96 -9.88 -2.53
N GLU A 177 8.08 -8.63 -2.14
CA GLU A 177 9.37 -7.93 -2.20
C GLU A 177 9.53 -6.94 -1.06
N TRP A 178 10.79 -6.67 -0.73
CA TRP A 178 11.21 -5.60 0.15
C TRP A 178 11.81 -4.46 -0.65
N ALA A 179 11.53 -3.24 -0.25
CA ALA A 179 12.12 -2.07 -0.88
C ALA A 179 12.44 -0.99 0.15
N PRO A 180 13.50 -0.19 -0.08
CA PRO A 180 13.80 0.96 0.77
C PRO A 180 12.67 1.98 0.69
N MET A 181 12.37 2.60 1.84
CA MET A 181 11.29 3.55 1.98
C MET A 181 11.79 4.84 2.63
N LEU A 182 11.35 5.97 2.07
CA LEU A 182 11.41 7.28 2.70
C LEU A 182 10.05 7.64 3.26
N SER A 183 10.01 8.27 4.42
CA SER A 183 8.77 8.77 5.00
C SER A 183 8.93 10.19 5.53
N LEU A 184 7.87 10.95 5.40
CA LEU A 184 7.73 12.30 5.93
C LEU A 184 6.50 12.32 6.84
N GLY A 185 6.55 13.15 7.86
CA GLY A 185 5.43 13.36 8.76
C GLY A 185 5.35 14.80 9.22
N TRP A 186 4.16 15.25 9.46
CA TRP A 186 3.90 16.49 10.18
C TRP A 186 2.83 16.22 11.22
N ARG A 187 3.01 16.76 12.42
CA ARG A 187 2.07 16.67 13.52
C ARG A 187 1.85 18.06 14.10
N HIS A 188 0.59 18.39 14.36
CA HIS A 188 0.21 19.62 15.04
C HIS A 188 -0.76 19.31 16.17
N ALA A 189 -0.46 19.82 17.36
CA ALA A 189 -1.37 19.73 18.51
C ALA A 189 -2.07 21.08 18.73
N PHE A 190 -3.38 21.14 18.49
CA PHE A 190 -4.17 22.32 18.80
C PHE A 190 -4.34 22.49 20.33
N ASN A 191 -4.50 21.38 21.02
CA ASN A 191 -4.59 21.26 22.47
C ASN A 191 -4.38 19.79 22.87
N ASP A 192 -4.60 19.44 24.14
CA ASP A 192 -4.41 18.08 24.66
C ASP A 192 -5.37 17.04 24.05
N GLN A 193 -6.49 17.48 23.48
CA GLN A 193 -7.53 16.61 22.94
C GLN A 193 -7.51 16.55 21.41
N TRP A 194 -7.10 17.63 20.73
CA TRP A 194 -7.19 17.72 19.28
C TRP A 194 -5.83 17.86 18.65
N ARG A 195 -5.58 17.00 17.69
CA ARG A 195 -4.36 17.00 16.87
C ARG A 195 -4.69 16.82 15.40
N MET A 196 -3.79 17.21 14.57
CA MET A 196 -3.81 17.00 13.12
C MET A 196 -2.48 16.42 12.67
N TYR A 197 -2.52 15.64 11.61
CA TYR A 197 -1.32 15.07 11.02
C TYR A 197 -1.38 14.97 9.50
N VAL A 198 -0.19 14.96 8.91
CA VAL A 198 0.04 14.62 7.51
C VAL A 198 1.18 13.61 7.48
N ASP A 199 0.97 12.51 6.79
CA ASP A 199 1.98 11.50 6.52
C ASP A 199 2.16 11.33 5.02
N ALA A 200 3.41 11.15 4.58
CA ALA A 200 3.73 10.77 3.23
C ALA A 200 4.84 9.71 3.24
N SER A 201 4.80 8.77 2.34
CA SER A 201 5.88 7.81 2.15
C SER A 201 6.08 7.48 0.67
N GLY A 202 7.32 7.18 0.34
CA GLY A 202 7.70 6.78 -1.00
C GLY A 202 8.62 5.57 -0.96
N VAL A 203 8.33 4.62 -1.83
CA VAL A 203 9.12 3.41 -2.05
C VAL A 203 9.53 3.40 -3.51
N LYS A 204 10.77 3.11 -3.81
CA LYS A 204 11.24 2.94 -5.17
C LYS A 204 12.16 1.72 -5.25
N LYS A 205 11.84 0.83 -6.15
CA LYS A 205 12.68 -0.31 -6.49
C LYS A 205 13.13 -0.20 -7.95
N ASN A 206 14.43 -0.17 -8.14
CA ASN A 206 15.05 -0.21 -9.47
C ASN A 206 16.01 -1.39 -9.51
N GLY A 207 15.83 -2.28 -10.46
CA GLY A 207 16.74 -3.40 -10.72
C GLY A 207 16.12 -4.78 -10.50
N GLY A 208 16.72 -5.77 -11.14
CA GLY A 208 16.15 -7.11 -11.30
C GLY A 208 15.01 -7.12 -12.31
N ASN A 209 14.23 -8.18 -12.30
CA ASN A 209 13.09 -8.35 -13.20
C ASN A 209 11.84 -7.59 -12.74
N LEU A 210 11.86 -6.98 -11.54
CA LEU A 210 10.78 -6.20 -10.97
C LEU A 210 11.27 -4.79 -10.64
N SER A 211 10.62 -3.80 -11.23
CA SER A 211 10.85 -2.38 -10.94
C SER A 211 9.52 -1.70 -10.65
N GLY A 212 9.56 -0.64 -9.84
CA GLY A 212 8.34 0.09 -9.54
C GLY A 212 8.50 1.14 -8.46
N HIS A 213 7.40 1.79 -8.17
CA HIS A 213 7.31 2.77 -7.09
C HIS A 213 5.93 2.71 -6.43
N ILE A 214 5.92 3.10 -5.16
CA ILE A 214 4.70 3.25 -4.37
C ILE A 214 4.75 4.63 -3.73
N TRP A 215 3.65 5.35 -3.80
CA TRP A 215 3.45 6.60 -3.08
C TRP A 215 2.24 6.45 -2.17
N ASN A 216 2.41 6.83 -0.92
CA ASN A 216 1.32 6.89 0.05
C ASN A 216 1.26 8.29 0.64
N GLY A 217 0.07 8.81 0.79
CA GLY A 217 -0.21 10.07 1.45
C GLY A 217 -1.43 9.95 2.35
N ALA A 218 -1.42 10.63 3.48
CA ALA A 218 -2.54 10.67 4.40
C ALA A 218 -2.61 12.00 5.13
N VAL A 219 -3.82 12.47 5.36
CA VAL A 219 -4.12 13.60 6.24
C VAL A 219 -5.21 13.21 7.21
N GLY A 220 -5.05 13.53 8.48
CA GLY A 220 -6.01 13.13 9.48
C GLY A 220 -6.09 14.05 10.68
N VAL A 221 -7.20 13.89 11.40
CA VAL A 221 -7.47 14.57 12.64
C VAL A 221 -7.68 13.53 13.73
N GLU A 222 -7.16 13.81 14.90
CA GLU A 222 -7.25 12.97 16.09
C GLU A 222 -8.02 13.70 17.18
N TRP A 223 -8.86 12.95 17.85
CA TRP A 223 -9.62 13.45 19.01
C TRP A 223 -9.47 12.49 20.18
N PHE A 224 -8.96 12.99 21.29
CA PHE A 224 -8.74 12.28 22.54
C PHE A 224 -9.70 12.77 23.63
N PRO A 225 -10.92 12.22 23.72
CA PRO A 225 -11.83 12.53 24.83
C PRO A 225 -11.29 12.02 26.17
N TRP A 226 -10.39 11.03 26.13
CA TRP A 226 -9.70 10.50 27.31
C TRP A 226 -8.19 10.66 27.16
N GLN A 227 -7.48 10.66 28.26
CA GLN A 227 -6.03 10.89 28.25
C GLN A 227 -5.27 9.88 27.36
N ASN A 228 -5.62 8.60 27.45
CA ASN A 228 -4.89 7.51 26.79
C ASN A 228 -5.61 6.94 25.57
N PHE A 229 -6.89 7.27 25.35
CA PHE A 229 -7.71 6.71 24.28
C PHE A 229 -8.40 7.79 23.47
N GLY A 230 -8.45 7.58 22.18
CA GLY A 230 -9.07 8.50 21.25
C GLY A 230 -9.45 7.86 19.95
N PHE A 231 -9.80 8.69 19.01
CA PHE A 231 -10.22 8.35 17.67
C PHE A 231 -9.38 9.13 16.65
N ALA A 232 -9.21 8.56 15.47
CA ALA A 232 -8.66 9.31 14.35
C ALA A 232 -9.53 9.10 13.11
N LEU A 233 -9.75 10.18 12.39
CA LEU A 233 -10.34 10.18 11.05
C LEU A 233 -9.27 10.64 10.07
N GLU A 234 -9.07 9.86 9.03
CA GLU A 234 -8.03 10.06 8.02
C GLU A 234 -8.62 9.98 6.62
N TYR A 235 -8.08 10.74 5.70
CA TYR A 235 -8.20 10.47 4.28
C TYR A 235 -6.82 10.09 3.75
N ALA A 236 -6.74 8.91 3.13
CA ALA A 236 -5.50 8.35 2.61
C ALA A 236 -5.60 8.12 1.11
N ALA A 237 -4.47 8.24 0.43
CA ALA A 237 -4.32 7.89 -0.97
C ALA A 237 -3.01 7.11 -1.17
N SER A 238 -3.06 6.11 -2.05
CA SER A 238 -1.93 5.26 -2.41
C SER A 238 -1.91 5.04 -3.92
N HIS A 239 -0.73 5.13 -4.50
CA HIS A 239 -0.49 4.79 -5.90
C HIS A 239 0.65 3.78 -5.99
N LEU A 240 0.37 2.62 -6.55
CA LEU A 240 1.30 1.54 -6.80
C LEU A 240 1.50 1.38 -8.29
N HIS A 241 2.75 1.45 -8.75
CA HIS A 241 3.14 1.14 -10.11
C HIS A 241 4.22 0.08 -10.12
N LEU A 242 3.95 -1.07 -10.72
CA LEU A 242 4.89 -2.17 -10.86
C LEU A 242 5.07 -2.56 -12.33
N ASN A 243 6.32 -2.79 -12.73
CA ASN A 243 6.68 -3.36 -14.01
C ASN A 243 7.48 -4.63 -13.77
N LYS A 244 7.06 -5.71 -14.38
CA LYS A 244 7.81 -6.96 -14.39
C LYS A 244 8.20 -7.34 -15.80
N GLU A 245 9.50 -7.54 -16.01
CA GLU A 245 10.04 -7.96 -17.29
C GLU A 245 10.35 -9.45 -17.26
N TYR A 246 9.82 -10.16 -18.24
CA TYR A 246 10.18 -11.53 -18.58
C TYR A 246 11.00 -11.52 -19.87
N SER A 247 11.62 -12.64 -20.23
CA SER A 247 12.35 -12.76 -21.49
C SER A 247 11.50 -12.37 -22.70
N ASP A 248 10.21 -12.75 -22.69
CA ASP A 248 9.32 -12.64 -23.85
C ASP A 248 8.06 -11.82 -23.60
N ALA A 249 7.90 -11.29 -22.38
CA ALA A 249 6.73 -10.50 -22.00
C ALA A 249 7.07 -9.41 -20.98
N ARG A 250 6.25 -8.36 -20.96
CA ARG A 250 6.27 -7.33 -19.94
C ARG A 250 4.87 -7.21 -19.32
N LEU A 251 4.81 -7.27 -18.02
CA LEU A 251 3.60 -7.00 -17.24
C LEU A 251 3.75 -5.65 -16.53
N ARG A 252 2.67 -4.87 -16.54
CA ARG A 252 2.55 -3.62 -15.79
C ARG A 252 1.28 -3.69 -14.96
N LEU A 253 1.41 -3.40 -13.68
CA LEU A 253 0.29 -3.26 -12.74
C LEU A 253 0.28 -1.83 -12.23
N ASP A 254 -0.85 -1.17 -12.39
CA ASP A 254 -1.16 0.13 -11.82
C ASP A 254 -2.34 -0.07 -10.85
N LEU A 255 -2.18 0.37 -9.60
CA LEU A 255 -3.23 0.33 -8.58
C LEU A 255 -3.30 1.69 -7.88
N ASP A 256 -4.41 2.35 -8.08
CA ASP A 256 -4.80 3.55 -7.35
C ASP A 256 -5.81 3.18 -6.26
N SER A 257 -5.60 3.72 -5.07
CA SER A 257 -6.49 3.48 -3.93
C SER A 257 -6.58 4.74 -3.08
N ASP A 258 -7.79 5.24 -2.86
CA ASP A 258 -8.02 6.40 -2.01
C ASP A 258 -9.30 6.27 -1.19
N GLY A 259 -9.37 6.98 -0.07
CA GLY A 259 -10.59 7.03 0.73
C GLY A 259 -10.38 7.31 2.21
N PRO A 260 -11.48 7.33 2.97
CA PRO A 260 -11.46 7.57 4.40
C PRO A 260 -11.04 6.34 5.20
N ALA A 261 -10.37 6.60 6.32
CA ALA A 261 -10.06 5.60 7.33
C ALA A 261 -10.46 6.08 8.72
N PHE A 262 -10.88 5.16 9.56
CA PHE A 262 -11.23 5.42 10.94
C PHE A 262 -10.42 4.50 11.86
N TYR A 263 -9.88 5.07 12.95
CA TYR A 263 -9.07 4.33 13.92
C TYR A 263 -9.52 4.58 15.34
N LEU A 264 -9.45 3.53 16.14
CA LEU A 264 -9.29 3.62 17.58
C LEU A 264 -7.80 3.81 17.84
N ARG A 265 -7.49 4.74 18.72
CA ARG A 265 -6.12 5.10 19.05
C ARG A 265 -5.87 5.00 20.55
N ALA A 266 -4.78 4.32 20.91
CA ALA A 266 -4.24 4.33 22.27
C ALA A 266 -2.90 5.07 22.28
N ARG A 267 -2.66 5.88 23.33
CA ARG A 267 -1.39 6.61 23.52
C ARG A 267 -0.91 6.50 24.96
N PHE A 268 0.41 6.41 25.13
CA PHE A 268 1.07 6.31 26.42
C PHE A 268 2.37 7.12 26.43
#